data_cc63a8206e256af38980f3607cea3a08
#
_entry.id   cc63a8206e256af38980f3607cea3a08
#
_cell.length_a   1.000
_cell.length_b   1.000
_cell.length_c   1.000
_cell.angle_alpha   90.00
_cell.angle_beta   90.00
_cell.angle_gamma   90.00
#
_symmetry.space_group_name_H-M   'P 1'
#
loop_
_entity.id
_entity.type
_entity.pdbx_description
1 polymer ?
#
loop_
_entity_poly.entity_id
_entity_poly.type
_entity_poly.pdbx_seq_one_letter_code
_entity_poly.pdbx_strand_id
1 'polypeptide(L)'
;MTRREILGAALAIRLPRKIRVGIIGLDGHVSEITEPLPDLPDAELVSYASAQPVKNGPLAKAKHYRSHTDMLDHEKLDVVGVTTDDGARASAILDCVNRKINVVAEKPLGRNREEYESVKRAVLANKIHLGMMLPLRFAPHFLALRQIVQSGEIGEVAQIQGQKSYKAGASSGWKNHKESYSGTIPWVGIHMLDLMLYTSGRSFTECASFQSRVGWPEIGVRENTAAVLFRMDNGGAATLTMDYLRPDAAQTHDDDRLRLAGTKGVAEYQRSTGVTVITGSSKIRQVPLPPAGSLFKDYLDAVFNGKPTILPLAEIWRANEIAFTAERIGDN
;
A
#
# COMPACT_ATOMS: atom_id res chain seq x y z
N MET A 1 -7.16 -21.50 -32.22
CA MET A 1 -6.79 -20.64 -31.09
C MET A 1 -6.68 -19.20 -31.57
N THR A 2 -7.63 -18.38 -31.24
CA THR A 2 -7.65 -16.97 -31.65
C THR A 2 -6.75 -16.12 -30.74
N ARG A 3 -6.22 -15.02 -31.26
CA ARG A 3 -5.38 -14.06 -30.52
C ARG A 3 -6.03 -13.55 -29.19
N ARG A 4 -7.33 -13.79 -29.00
CA ARG A 4 -8.10 -13.47 -27.77
C ARG A 4 -7.96 -14.53 -26.68
N GLU A 5 -7.63 -15.77 -27.02
CA GLU A 5 -7.44 -16.87 -26.05
C GLU A 5 -6.05 -16.87 -25.40
N ILE A 6 -5.08 -16.13 -25.98
CA ILE A 6 -3.71 -16.03 -25.46
C ILE A 6 -3.58 -14.85 -24.45
N LEU A 7 -4.53 -13.92 -24.40
CA LEU A 7 -4.48 -12.69 -23.59
C LEU A 7 -5.31 -12.71 -22.28
N GLY A 8 -5.88 -13.86 -21.92
CA GLY A 8 -6.85 -13.95 -20.81
C GLY A 8 -6.57 -14.96 -19.70
N ALA A 9 -5.55 -15.77 -19.80
CA ALA A 9 -5.18 -16.67 -18.71
C ALA A 9 -4.06 -16.03 -17.88
N ALA A 10 -4.40 -15.17 -16.94
CA ALA A 10 -3.58 -15.05 -15.74
C ALA A 10 -3.55 -16.47 -15.15
N LEU A 11 -2.43 -17.17 -15.32
CA LEU A 11 -2.23 -18.52 -14.79
C LEU A 11 -2.64 -18.49 -13.32
N ALA A 12 -3.71 -19.21 -12.97
CA ALA A 12 -4.14 -19.34 -11.59
C ALA A 12 -2.93 -19.90 -10.82
N ILE A 13 -2.46 -19.17 -9.84
CA ILE A 13 -1.40 -19.69 -8.98
C ILE A 13 -1.92 -20.95 -8.29
N ARG A 14 -1.09 -21.99 -8.24
CA ARG A 14 -1.38 -23.19 -7.48
C ARG A 14 -0.54 -23.16 -6.20
N LEU A 15 -1.18 -23.40 -5.09
CA LEU A 15 -0.52 -23.46 -3.79
C LEU A 15 -0.29 -24.93 -3.40
N PRO A 16 0.73 -25.24 -2.58
CA PRO A 16 1.13 -26.63 -2.30
C PRO A 16 0.08 -27.39 -1.48
N ARG A 17 -0.86 -26.69 -0.87
CA ARG A 17 -1.98 -27.21 -0.08
C ARG A 17 -3.09 -26.18 0.04
N LYS A 18 -4.19 -26.53 0.66
CA LYS A 18 -5.23 -25.55 1.06
C LYS A 18 -4.67 -24.59 2.11
N ILE A 19 -4.79 -23.29 1.83
CA ILE A 19 -4.36 -22.19 2.69
C ILE A 19 -5.60 -21.59 3.35
N ARG A 20 -5.61 -21.58 4.66
CA ARG A 20 -6.71 -21.07 5.48
C ARG A 20 -6.47 -19.59 5.82
N VAL A 21 -7.35 -18.73 5.33
CA VAL A 21 -7.25 -17.27 5.46
C VAL A 21 -8.25 -16.78 6.49
N GLY A 22 -7.78 -15.90 7.40
CA GLY A 22 -8.61 -15.13 8.31
C GLY A 22 -8.50 -13.64 8.01
N ILE A 23 -9.48 -12.84 8.47
CA ILE A 23 -9.44 -11.37 8.37
C ILE A 23 -9.78 -10.75 9.72
N ILE A 24 -8.98 -9.78 10.17
CA ILE A 24 -9.21 -8.98 11.39
C ILE A 24 -9.47 -7.53 10.99
N GLY A 25 -10.66 -7.02 11.33
CA GLY A 25 -11.11 -5.70 10.92
C GLY A 25 -11.63 -5.67 9.48
N LEU A 26 -12.30 -4.58 9.11
CA LEU A 26 -12.91 -4.40 7.79
C LEU A 26 -12.67 -3.00 7.24
N ASP A 27 -11.63 -2.33 7.73
CA ASP A 27 -11.21 -1.02 7.27
C ASP A 27 -10.19 -1.13 6.11
N GLY A 28 -10.08 -0.07 5.31
CA GLY A 28 -9.05 0.01 4.27
C GLY A 28 -9.22 -0.96 3.10
N HIS A 29 -8.14 -1.69 2.79
CA HIS A 29 -8.02 -2.46 1.54
C HIS A 29 -8.41 -3.95 1.70
N VAL A 30 -9.47 -4.27 2.45
CA VAL A 30 -9.94 -5.66 2.62
C VAL A 30 -10.26 -6.34 1.28
N SER A 31 -10.65 -5.59 0.27
CA SER A 31 -10.89 -6.06 -1.10
C SER A 31 -9.65 -6.67 -1.76
N GLU A 32 -8.45 -6.21 -1.41
CA GLU A 32 -7.20 -6.79 -1.93
C GLU A 32 -7.03 -8.28 -1.57
N ILE A 33 -7.67 -8.72 -0.49
CA ILE A 33 -7.72 -10.13 -0.10
C ILE A 33 -8.96 -10.83 -0.71
N THR A 34 -10.14 -10.20 -0.58
CA THR A 34 -11.39 -10.89 -0.89
C THR A 34 -11.71 -11.00 -2.38
N GLU A 35 -11.31 -10.01 -3.20
CA GLU A 35 -11.56 -10.02 -4.64
C GLU A 35 -10.78 -11.11 -5.39
N PRO A 36 -9.48 -11.38 -5.10
CA PRO A 36 -8.76 -12.43 -5.82
C PRO A 36 -9.07 -13.86 -5.35
N LEU A 37 -9.75 -14.06 -4.22
CA LEU A 37 -10.04 -15.40 -3.67
C LEU A 37 -10.80 -16.32 -4.63
N PRO A 38 -11.80 -15.88 -5.42
CA PRO A 38 -12.46 -16.75 -6.40
C PRO A 38 -11.52 -17.39 -7.43
N ASP A 39 -10.40 -16.72 -7.73
CA ASP A 39 -9.37 -17.18 -8.66
C ASP A 39 -8.28 -18.03 -7.98
N LEU A 40 -8.37 -18.25 -6.69
CA LEU A 40 -7.40 -18.95 -5.84
C LEU A 40 -8.02 -20.23 -5.26
N PRO A 41 -8.14 -21.31 -6.07
CA PRO A 41 -8.85 -22.52 -5.63
C PRO A 41 -8.22 -23.21 -4.43
N ASP A 42 -6.95 -22.89 -4.15
CA ASP A 42 -6.20 -23.44 -3.02
C ASP A 42 -6.17 -22.49 -1.80
N ALA A 43 -6.86 -21.32 -1.83
CA ALA A 43 -7.05 -20.44 -0.69
C ALA A 43 -8.52 -20.38 -0.29
N GLU A 44 -8.79 -20.42 1.03
CA GLU A 44 -10.14 -20.41 1.59
C GLU A 44 -10.25 -19.35 2.68
N LEU A 45 -11.22 -18.44 2.55
CA LEU A 45 -11.60 -17.52 3.61
C LEU A 45 -12.43 -18.27 4.65
N VAL A 46 -11.81 -18.58 5.78
CA VAL A 46 -12.41 -19.43 6.84
C VAL A 46 -13.21 -18.60 7.84
N SER A 47 -12.63 -17.46 8.26
CA SER A 47 -13.21 -16.66 9.34
C SER A 47 -12.80 -15.19 9.23
N TYR A 48 -13.56 -14.36 9.92
CA TYR A 48 -13.21 -12.96 10.11
C TYR A 48 -13.66 -12.45 11.48
N ALA A 49 -12.99 -11.44 11.99
CA ALA A 49 -13.32 -10.76 13.23
C ALA A 49 -13.68 -9.29 12.96
N SER A 50 -14.87 -8.91 13.40
CA SER A 50 -15.37 -7.52 13.29
C SER A 50 -16.47 -7.24 14.31
N ALA A 51 -16.76 -5.96 14.59
CA ALA A 51 -17.78 -5.57 15.56
C ALA A 51 -19.19 -6.12 15.20
N GLN A 52 -19.51 -6.18 13.91
CA GLN A 52 -20.79 -6.67 13.40
C GLN A 52 -20.58 -7.65 12.24
N PRO A 53 -21.46 -8.66 12.09
CA PRO A 53 -21.39 -9.61 10.98
C PRO A 53 -21.68 -8.94 9.63
N VAL A 54 -20.96 -9.36 8.60
CA VAL A 54 -21.18 -8.94 7.21
C VAL A 54 -22.29 -9.80 6.61
N LYS A 55 -23.26 -9.16 5.95
CA LYS A 55 -24.45 -9.85 5.42
C LYS A 55 -24.27 -10.37 3.97
N ASN A 56 -23.36 -9.79 3.21
CA ASN A 56 -23.20 -10.07 1.77
C ASN A 56 -21.73 -10.26 1.39
N GLY A 57 -21.50 -10.85 0.21
CA GLY A 57 -20.17 -11.06 -0.34
C GLY A 57 -19.40 -12.26 0.26
N PRO A 58 -18.10 -12.37 -0.02
CA PRO A 58 -17.30 -13.50 0.44
C PRO A 58 -17.26 -13.67 1.96
N LEU A 59 -17.20 -12.55 2.70
CA LEU A 59 -17.18 -12.54 4.16
C LEU A 59 -18.46 -13.14 4.79
N ALA A 60 -19.62 -12.98 4.16
CA ALA A 60 -20.88 -13.54 4.68
C ALA A 60 -20.90 -15.08 4.73
N LYS A 61 -20.00 -15.74 4.00
CA LYS A 61 -19.88 -17.21 3.99
C LYS A 61 -18.84 -17.72 4.98
N ALA A 62 -17.99 -16.83 5.52
CA ALA A 62 -16.98 -17.16 6.51
C ALA A 62 -17.53 -17.02 7.93
N LYS A 63 -16.92 -17.75 8.88
CA LYS A 63 -17.34 -17.71 10.27
C LYS A 63 -17.00 -16.36 10.90
N HIS A 64 -18.00 -15.71 11.48
CA HIS A 64 -17.84 -14.41 12.15
C HIS A 64 -17.45 -14.60 13.62
N TYR A 65 -16.50 -13.78 14.07
CA TYR A 65 -16.11 -13.60 15.46
C TYR A 65 -16.23 -12.13 15.86
N ARG A 66 -16.59 -11.83 17.10
CA ARG A 66 -16.57 -10.47 17.63
C ARG A 66 -15.19 -10.05 18.11
N SER A 67 -14.38 -11.01 18.53
CA SER A 67 -13.02 -10.83 19.02
C SER A 67 -12.03 -11.51 18.07
N HIS A 68 -10.96 -10.81 17.70
CA HIS A 68 -9.91 -11.43 16.91
C HIS A 68 -9.10 -12.46 17.71
N THR A 69 -8.95 -12.27 19.01
CA THR A 69 -8.29 -13.26 19.88
C THR A 69 -9.07 -14.57 19.92
N ASP A 70 -10.40 -14.49 20.06
CA ASP A 70 -11.26 -15.69 20.00
C ASP A 70 -11.13 -16.39 18.63
N MET A 71 -11.10 -15.64 17.53
CA MET A 71 -10.88 -16.20 16.20
C MET A 71 -9.54 -16.92 16.11
N LEU A 72 -8.46 -16.27 16.56
CA LEU A 72 -7.11 -16.83 16.50
C LEU A 72 -6.92 -18.06 17.41
N ASP A 73 -7.68 -18.16 18.49
CA ASP A 73 -7.61 -19.29 19.43
C ASP A 73 -8.42 -20.50 18.96
N HIS A 74 -9.47 -20.29 18.16
CA HIS A 74 -10.37 -21.35 17.71
C HIS A 74 -10.14 -21.80 16.25
N GLU A 75 -9.50 -20.98 15.41
CA GLU A 75 -9.26 -21.30 14.01
C GLU A 75 -7.80 -21.59 13.73
N LYS A 76 -7.54 -22.64 12.96
CA LYS A 76 -6.19 -22.92 12.43
C LYS A 76 -6.03 -22.09 11.14
N LEU A 77 -5.32 -20.99 11.21
CA LEU A 77 -5.09 -20.05 10.10
C LEU A 77 -3.64 -20.09 9.63
N ASP A 78 -3.44 -20.01 8.32
CA ASP A 78 -2.12 -19.93 7.69
C ASP A 78 -1.71 -18.48 7.43
N VAL A 79 -2.71 -17.65 7.11
CA VAL A 79 -2.55 -16.24 6.81
C VAL A 79 -3.70 -15.46 7.43
N VAL A 80 -3.39 -14.30 7.99
CA VAL A 80 -4.40 -13.35 8.47
C VAL A 80 -4.19 -12.00 7.79
N GLY A 81 -5.27 -11.48 7.18
CA GLY A 81 -5.38 -10.10 6.79
C GLY A 81 -5.70 -9.22 7.98
N VAL A 82 -4.86 -8.23 8.30
CA VAL A 82 -5.12 -7.28 9.39
C VAL A 82 -5.51 -5.93 8.77
N THR A 83 -6.80 -5.65 8.77
CA THR A 83 -7.42 -4.45 8.16
C THR A 83 -8.19 -3.64 9.18
N THR A 84 -7.60 -3.40 10.35
CA THR A 84 -8.14 -2.54 11.42
C THR A 84 -7.78 -1.07 11.20
N ASP A 85 -8.38 -0.18 12.02
CA ASP A 85 -7.84 1.17 12.23
C ASP A 85 -6.37 1.14 12.70
N ASP A 86 -5.67 2.29 12.63
CA ASP A 86 -4.24 2.33 12.96
C ASP A 86 -3.96 2.05 14.43
N GLY A 87 -4.88 2.42 15.33
CA GLY A 87 -4.71 2.22 16.78
C GLY A 87 -4.76 0.76 17.21
N ALA A 88 -5.55 -0.08 16.53
CA ALA A 88 -5.67 -1.50 16.84
C ALA A 88 -4.70 -2.38 16.04
N ARG A 89 -4.07 -1.84 14.98
CA ARG A 89 -3.33 -2.63 13.98
C ARG A 89 -2.12 -3.33 14.55
N ALA A 90 -1.24 -2.62 15.24
CA ALA A 90 -0.01 -3.19 15.78
C ALA A 90 -0.30 -4.36 16.74
N SER A 91 -1.27 -4.19 17.64
CA SER A 91 -1.70 -5.26 18.55
C SER A 91 -2.21 -6.48 17.82
N ALA A 92 -3.08 -6.32 16.82
CA ALA A 92 -3.60 -7.42 16.03
C ALA A 92 -2.51 -8.16 15.23
N ILE A 93 -1.53 -7.43 14.67
CA ILE A 93 -0.36 -8.05 14.02
C ILE A 93 0.44 -8.87 15.02
N LEU A 94 0.74 -8.31 16.20
CA LEU A 94 1.52 -8.99 17.25
C LEU A 94 0.82 -10.26 17.75
N ASP A 95 -0.51 -10.25 17.86
CA ASP A 95 -1.29 -11.42 18.25
C ASP A 95 -1.19 -12.57 17.22
N CYS A 96 -1.16 -12.24 15.92
CA CYS A 96 -0.91 -13.21 14.86
C CYS A 96 0.54 -13.73 14.88
N VAL A 97 1.50 -12.82 15.00
CA VAL A 97 2.94 -13.15 15.03
C VAL A 97 3.29 -14.09 16.19
N ASN A 98 2.75 -13.83 17.38
CA ASN A 98 2.95 -14.65 18.57
C ASN A 98 2.39 -16.08 18.40
N ARG A 99 1.38 -16.24 17.54
CA ARG A 99 0.79 -17.55 17.19
C ARG A 99 1.43 -18.17 15.93
N LYS A 100 2.52 -17.57 15.41
CA LYS A 100 3.23 -18.05 14.21
C LYS A 100 2.36 -18.03 12.94
N ILE A 101 1.43 -17.11 12.84
CA ILE A 101 0.56 -16.94 11.67
C ILE A 101 1.16 -15.85 10.76
N ASN A 102 1.25 -16.11 9.47
CA ASN A 102 1.68 -15.13 8.48
C ASN A 102 0.65 -14.02 8.33
N VAL A 103 1.10 -12.80 8.02
CA VAL A 103 0.24 -11.61 8.05
C VAL A 103 0.34 -10.84 6.74
N VAL A 104 -0.79 -10.35 6.24
CA VAL A 104 -0.85 -9.25 5.29
C VAL A 104 -1.64 -8.11 5.92
N ALA A 105 -1.00 -6.97 6.17
CA ALA A 105 -1.57 -5.91 7.00
C ALA A 105 -1.82 -4.61 6.22
N GLU A 106 -2.82 -3.86 6.67
CA GLU A 106 -2.98 -2.47 6.27
C GLU A 106 -1.74 -1.64 6.63
N LYS A 107 -1.56 -0.57 5.88
CA LYS A 107 -0.53 0.44 6.11
C LYS A 107 -1.08 1.61 6.97
N PRO A 108 -0.20 2.28 7.72
CA PRO A 108 1.13 1.85 8.14
C PRO A 108 1.07 0.70 9.14
N LEU A 109 2.17 0.05 9.45
CA LEU A 109 2.20 -1.15 10.30
C LEU A 109 2.01 -0.88 11.81
N GLY A 110 1.76 0.35 12.17
CA GLY A 110 1.45 0.81 13.52
C GLY A 110 0.98 2.24 13.45
N ARG A 111 0.40 2.77 14.51
CA ARG A 111 -0.06 4.15 14.59
C ARG A 111 1.09 5.15 14.69
N ASN A 112 2.20 4.73 15.28
CA ASN A 112 3.38 5.54 15.49
C ASN A 112 4.66 4.69 15.32
N ARG A 113 5.81 5.35 15.41
CA ARG A 113 7.12 4.69 15.25
C ARG A 113 7.37 3.58 16.27
N GLU A 114 6.96 3.76 17.52
CA GLU A 114 7.19 2.76 18.57
C GLU A 114 6.43 1.46 18.30
N GLU A 115 5.15 1.57 17.94
CA GLU A 115 4.31 0.43 17.55
C GLU A 115 4.89 -0.28 16.32
N TYR A 116 5.27 0.48 15.27
CA TYR A 116 5.93 -0.05 14.09
C TYR A 116 7.20 -0.83 14.44
N GLU A 117 8.10 -0.26 15.26
CA GLU A 117 9.34 -0.93 15.67
C GLU A 117 9.07 -2.20 16.48
N SER A 118 8.01 -2.23 17.27
CA SER A 118 7.58 -3.44 18.00
C SER A 118 7.13 -4.53 17.03
N VAL A 119 6.33 -4.18 16.02
CA VAL A 119 5.92 -5.11 14.96
C VAL A 119 7.15 -5.64 14.21
N LYS A 120 8.06 -4.75 13.78
CA LYS A 120 9.27 -5.12 13.05
C LYS A 120 10.11 -6.13 13.84
N ARG A 121 10.39 -5.85 15.12
CA ARG A 121 11.14 -6.76 15.99
C ARG A 121 10.47 -8.12 16.14
N ALA A 122 9.15 -8.13 16.36
CA ALA A 122 8.41 -9.38 16.54
C ALA A 122 8.39 -10.23 15.26
N VAL A 123 8.15 -9.63 14.11
CA VAL A 123 8.15 -10.32 12.80
C VAL A 123 9.51 -10.96 12.51
N LEU A 124 10.61 -10.21 12.71
CA LEU A 124 11.96 -10.71 12.48
C LEU A 124 12.33 -11.84 13.47
N ALA A 125 12.02 -11.68 14.76
CA ALA A 125 12.32 -12.69 15.78
C ALA A 125 11.53 -14.00 15.56
N ASN A 126 10.31 -13.90 15.07
CA ASN A 126 9.44 -15.04 14.84
C ASN A 126 9.52 -15.61 13.42
N LYS A 127 10.29 -14.97 12.52
CA LYS A 127 10.45 -15.38 11.10
C LYS A 127 9.12 -15.48 10.36
N ILE A 128 8.21 -14.54 10.63
CA ILE A 128 6.91 -14.46 9.99
C ILE A 128 7.03 -13.77 8.63
N HIS A 129 6.29 -14.28 7.64
CA HIS A 129 6.11 -13.57 6.39
C HIS A 129 5.07 -12.46 6.58
N LEU A 130 5.51 -11.21 6.42
CA LEU A 130 4.67 -10.03 6.50
C LEU A 130 4.55 -9.39 5.11
N GLY A 131 3.31 -9.22 4.65
CA GLY A 131 2.94 -8.35 3.53
C GLY A 131 2.30 -7.05 4.04
N MET A 132 2.30 -6.01 3.22
CA MET A 132 1.63 -4.74 3.55
C MET A 132 0.77 -4.27 2.38
N MET A 133 -0.39 -3.66 2.68
CA MET A 133 -1.37 -3.18 1.68
C MET A 133 -0.85 -1.95 0.92
N LEU A 134 0.02 -2.18 -0.05
CA LEU A 134 0.52 -1.21 -1.03
C LEU A 134 0.11 -1.62 -2.45
N PRO A 135 -1.20 -1.72 -2.75
CA PRO A 135 -1.72 -2.30 -3.99
C PRO A 135 -1.33 -1.52 -5.25
N LEU A 136 -1.01 -0.24 -5.12
CA LEU A 136 -0.65 0.60 -6.26
C LEU A 136 0.61 0.13 -6.99
N ARG A 137 1.52 -0.61 -6.34
CA ARG A 137 2.65 -1.26 -7.03
C ARG A 137 2.21 -2.23 -8.13
N PHE A 138 1.02 -2.80 -8.00
CA PHE A 138 0.43 -3.79 -8.91
C PHE A 138 -0.46 -3.13 -9.97
N ALA A 139 -0.65 -1.80 -9.89
CA ALA A 139 -1.44 -1.08 -10.88
C ALA A 139 -0.67 -0.89 -12.19
N PRO A 140 -1.33 -1.07 -13.36
CA PRO A 140 -0.69 -1.06 -14.67
C PRO A 140 0.18 0.16 -14.95
N HIS A 141 -0.25 1.34 -14.52
CA HIS A 141 0.47 2.59 -14.77
C HIS A 141 1.77 2.71 -13.97
N PHE A 142 1.82 2.20 -12.73
CA PHE A 142 3.07 2.23 -11.95
C PHE A 142 4.02 1.10 -12.35
N LEU A 143 3.48 -0.04 -12.79
CA LEU A 143 4.28 -1.09 -13.45
C LEU A 143 4.94 -0.55 -14.73
N ALA A 144 4.20 0.21 -15.56
CA ALA A 144 4.73 0.83 -16.77
C ALA A 144 5.84 1.85 -16.46
N LEU A 145 5.64 2.73 -15.46
CA LEU A 145 6.70 3.66 -15.02
C LEU A 145 7.96 2.92 -14.58
N ARG A 146 7.81 1.85 -13.80
CA ARG A 146 8.94 1.02 -13.38
C ARG A 146 9.69 0.42 -14.56
N GLN A 147 8.97 -0.11 -15.57
CA GLN A 147 9.56 -0.68 -16.78
C GLN A 147 10.33 0.37 -17.59
N ILE A 148 9.80 1.60 -17.73
CA ILE A 148 10.50 2.71 -18.41
C ILE A 148 11.84 3.04 -17.72
N VAL A 149 11.84 3.12 -16.39
CA VAL A 149 13.08 3.38 -15.65
C VAL A 149 14.06 2.22 -15.79
N GLN A 150 13.60 0.98 -15.64
CA GLN A 150 14.43 -0.22 -15.77
C GLN A 150 15.03 -0.42 -17.17
N SER A 151 14.32 0.00 -18.22
CA SER A 151 14.83 -0.04 -19.60
C SER A 151 15.94 1.00 -19.87
N GLY A 152 16.11 1.97 -18.96
CA GLY A 152 17.06 3.08 -19.14
C GLY A 152 16.60 4.14 -20.14
N GLU A 153 15.35 4.10 -20.60
CA GLU A 153 14.81 5.02 -21.60
C GLU A 153 14.92 6.50 -21.20
N ILE A 154 14.66 6.81 -19.92
CA ILE A 154 14.81 8.19 -19.41
C ILE A 154 16.18 8.44 -18.76
N GLY A 155 17.11 7.49 -18.81
CA GLY A 155 18.41 7.58 -18.16
C GLY A 155 18.33 7.46 -16.64
N GLU A 156 19.31 8.03 -15.94
CA GLU A 156 19.34 8.04 -14.48
C GLU A 156 18.31 9.02 -13.92
N VAL A 157 17.43 8.59 -13.02
CA VAL A 157 16.43 9.45 -12.39
C VAL A 157 17.13 10.44 -11.45
N ALA A 158 17.00 11.74 -11.74
CA ALA A 158 17.63 12.84 -11.01
C ALA A 158 16.62 13.68 -10.21
N GLN A 159 15.33 13.63 -10.57
CA GLN A 159 14.28 14.34 -9.83
C GLN A 159 12.98 13.53 -9.83
N ILE A 160 12.27 13.55 -8.70
CA ILE A 160 10.97 12.90 -8.53
C ILE A 160 9.96 13.88 -7.96
N GLN A 161 8.75 13.91 -8.51
CA GLN A 161 7.62 14.67 -7.96
C GLN A 161 6.42 13.73 -7.79
N GLY A 162 6.00 13.53 -6.54
CA GLY A 162 4.82 12.75 -6.17
C GLY A 162 3.70 13.63 -5.64
N GLN A 163 2.46 13.30 -5.96
CA GLN A 163 1.26 13.90 -5.40
C GLN A 163 0.26 12.82 -5.00
N LYS A 164 -0.35 13.00 -3.83
CA LYS A 164 -1.46 12.22 -3.34
C LYS A 164 -2.54 13.16 -2.83
N SER A 165 -3.61 13.37 -3.58
CA SER A 165 -4.69 14.29 -3.21
C SER A 165 -6.00 13.52 -3.11
N TYR A 166 -6.68 13.62 -1.95
CA TYR A 166 -7.90 12.89 -1.62
C TYR A 166 -9.09 13.81 -1.33
N LYS A 167 -10.28 13.32 -1.57
CA LYS A 167 -11.47 13.87 -0.92
C LYS A 167 -11.40 13.56 0.58
N ALA A 168 -11.72 14.53 1.42
CA ALA A 168 -11.68 14.33 2.87
C ALA A 168 -12.65 13.25 3.35
N GLY A 169 -13.77 13.09 2.63
CA GLY A 169 -14.84 12.19 3.03
C GLY A 169 -15.58 12.68 4.27
N ALA A 170 -16.38 11.81 4.89
CA ALA A 170 -17.11 12.15 6.11
C ALA A 170 -16.17 12.52 7.24
N SER A 171 -16.54 13.51 8.04
CA SER A 171 -15.80 13.96 9.23
C SER A 171 -15.93 13.01 10.42
N SER A 172 -16.61 11.88 10.27
CA SER A 172 -16.80 10.87 11.32
C SER A 172 -15.88 9.68 11.12
N GLY A 173 -15.58 9.00 12.21
CA GLY A 173 -14.83 7.75 12.21
C GLY A 173 -13.46 7.87 12.88
N TRP A 174 -12.75 6.76 12.92
CA TRP A 174 -11.52 6.59 13.66
C TRP A 174 -10.39 7.55 13.25
N LYS A 175 -10.37 8.03 12.00
CA LYS A 175 -9.37 9.01 11.51
C LYS A 175 -9.43 10.38 12.17
N ASN A 176 -10.51 10.67 12.93
CA ASN A 176 -10.67 11.93 13.63
C ASN A 176 -10.11 11.91 15.07
N HIS A 177 -9.54 10.79 15.50
CA HIS A 177 -9.05 10.58 16.84
C HIS A 177 -7.55 10.26 16.84
N LYS A 178 -6.76 10.94 17.68
CA LYS A 178 -5.30 10.71 17.78
C LYS A 178 -4.94 9.28 18.18
N GLU A 179 -5.82 8.64 18.93
CA GLU A 179 -5.63 7.28 19.44
C GLU A 179 -5.73 6.22 18.34
N SER A 180 -6.30 6.57 17.21
CA SER A 180 -6.57 5.63 16.11
C SER A 180 -6.08 6.10 14.73
N TYR A 181 -5.39 7.26 14.64
CA TYR A 181 -4.88 7.81 13.38
C TYR A 181 -3.38 8.08 13.45
N SER A 182 -2.65 7.63 12.45
CA SER A 182 -1.18 7.71 12.38
C SER A 182 -0.62 9.01 11.81
N GLY A 183 -1.48 9.91 11.32
CA GLY A 183 -1.08 11.13 10.62
C GLY A 183 -1.21 11.03 9.09
N THR A 184 -1.27 12.18 8.42
CA THR A 184 -1.52 12.23 6.98
C THR A 184 -0.33 11.72 6.17
N ILE A 185 0.91 11.93 6.61
CA ILE A 185 2.10 11.40 5.94
C ILE A 185 2.12 9.86 5.99
N PRO A 186 2.02 9.18 7.15
CA PRO A 186 2.01 7.72 7.20
C PRO A 186 0.74 7.09 6.59
N TRP A 187 -0.42 7.75 6.71
CA TRP A 187 -1.68 7.17 6.22
C TRP A 187 -1.87 7.35 4.71
N VAL A 188 -1.71 8.58 4.19
CA VAL A 188 -1.94 8.92 2.77
C VAL A 188 -0.63 8.86 2.00
N GLY A 189 0.39 9.54 2.52
CA GLY A 189 1.66 9.74 1.84
C GLY A 189 2.44 8.45 1.56
N ILE A 190 2.32 7.45 2.44
CA ILE A 190 3.07 6.19 2.32
C ILE A 190 2.84 5.48 0.98
N HIS A 191 1.66 5.58 0.38
CA HIS A 191 1.40 5.00 -0.94
C HIS A 191 2.25 5.62 -2.04
N MET A 192 2.33 6.95 -2.09
CA MET A 192 3.12 7.64 -3.11
C MET A 192 4.61 7.58 -2.77
N LEU A 193 4.98 7.65 -1.49
CA LEU A 193 6.34 7.44 -1.03
C LEU A 193 6.89 6.09 -1.50
N ASP A 194 6.11 5.03 -1.30
CA ASP A 194 6.42 3.70 -1.77
C ASP A 194 6.59 3.64 -3.30
N LEU A 195 5.68 4.25 -4.05
CA LEU A 195 5.75 4.32 -5.51
C LEU A 195 6.96 5.10 -6.01
N MET A 196 7.34 6.19 -5.35
CA MET A 196 8.55 6.96 -5.68
C MET A 196 9.80 6.10 -5.53
N LEU A 197 9.92 5.36 -4.42
CA LEU A 197 11.02 4.42 -4.18
C LEU A 197 11.00 3.26 -5.20
N TYR A 198 9.85 2.62 -5.38
CA TYR A 198 9.67 1.47 -6.26
C TYR A 198 9.94 1.80 -7.72
N THR A 199 9.31 2.84 -8.25
CA THR A 199 9.41 3.16 -9.69
C THR A 199 10.79 3.68 -10.08
N SER A 200 11.39 4.52 -9.22
CA SER A 200 12.71 5.09 -9.49
C SER A 200 13.88 4.13 -9.22
N GLY A 201 13.70 3.18 -8.31
CA GLY A 201 14.79 2.35 -7.78
C GLY A 201 15.80 3.13 -6.93
N ARG A 202 15.46 4.37 -6.50
CA ARG A 202 16.28 5.21 -5.64
C ARG A 202 15.95 5.01 -4.17
N SER A 203 16.83 5.51 -3.30
CA SER A 203 16.62 5.62 -1.86
C SER A 203 16.64 7.09 -1.44
N PHE A 204 16.02 7.39 -0.30
CA PHE A 204 16.04 8.71 0.31
C PHE A 204 16.95 8.70 1.53
N THR A 205 17.86 9.67 1.61
CA THR A 205 18.91 9.77 2.65
C THR A 205 18.60 10.85 3.69
N GLU A 206 17.87 11.89 3.31
CA GLU A 206 17.46 13.00 4.16
C GLU A 206 16.05 13.43 3.79
N CYS A 207 15.30 13.98 4.74
CA CYS A 207 14.01 14.62 4.48
C CYS A 207 13.79 15.86 5.35
N ALA A 208 12.96 16.78 4.83
CA ALA A 208 12.32 17.87 5.57
C ALA A 208 10.83 17.84 5.23
N SER A 209 9.96 18.09 6.21
CA SER A 209 8.51 18.04 6.03
C SER A 209 7.80 19.17 6.76
N PHE A 210 6.64 19.53 6.23
CA PHE A 210 5.70 20.48 6.81
C PHE A 210 4.30 19.91 6.66
N GLN A 211 3.48 20.04 7.70
CA GLN A 211 2.08 19.65 7.66
C GLN A 211 1.23 20.60 8.52
N SER A 212 -0.03 20.76 8.15
CA SER A 212 -0.93 21.66 8.87
C SER A 212 -2.40 21.37 8.59
N ARG A 213 -3.25 22.04 9.36
CA ARG A 213 -4.70 22.09 9.20
C ARG A 213 -5.13 23.52 8.89
N VAL A 214 -5.24 23.83 7.62
CA VAL A 214 -5.59 25.20 7.18
C VAL A 214 -7.08 25.27 6.89
N GLY A 215 -7.81 26.09 7.68
CA GLY A 215 -9.18 26.48 7.37
C GLY A 215 -10.24 25.39 7.36
N TRP A 216 -9.98 24.23 7.93
CA TRP A 216 -10.91 23.09 7.91
C TRP A 216 -10.95 22.31 9.22
N PRO A 217 -11.54 22.87 10.27
CA PRO A 217 -11.59 22.22 11.59
C PRO A 217 -12.40 20.93 11.62
N GLU A 218 -13.33 20.74 10.68
CA GLU A 218 -14.26 19.60 10.64
C GLU A 218 -13.60 18.27 10.31
N ILE A 219 -12.38 18.25 9.76
CA ILE A 219 -11.67 17.00 9.49
C ILE A 219 -11.00 16.37 10.73
N GLY A 220 -11.26 16.93 11.92
CA GLY A 220 -10.76 16.41 13.20
C GLY A 220 -9.26 16.62 13.38
N VAL A 221 -8.53 15.56 13.75
CA VAL A 221 -7.08 15.63 14.01
C VAL A 221 -6.23 15.54 12.75
N ARG A 222 -6.84 15.25 11.60
CA ARG A 222 -6.10 15.08 10.34
C ARG A 222 -5.48 16.39 9.87
N GLU A 223 -4.26 16.33 9.41
CA GLU A 223 -3.66 17.39 8.61
C GLU A 223 -4.32 17.39 7.23
N ASN A 224 -4.82 18.53 6.75
CA ASN A 224 -5.40 18.62 5.42
C ASN A 224 -4.38 18.91 4.32
N THR A 225 -3.14 19.24 4.71
CA THR A 225 -2.04 19.44 3.77
C THR A 225 -0.72 19.02 4.40
N ALA A 226 0.11 18.33 3.63
CA ALA A 226 1.47 18.00 3.99
C ALA A 226 2.39 17.98 2.76
N ALA A 227 3.66 18.31 2.97
CA ALA A 227 4.70 18.25 1.96
C ALA A 227 6.00 17.72 2.55
N VAL A 228 6.70 16.89 1.77
CA VAL A 228 8.01 16.34 2.14
C VAL A 228 8.99 16.57 1.01
N LEU A 229 10.17 17.10 1.35
CA LEU A 229 11.33 17.20 0.48
C LEU A 229 12.33 16.13 0.87
N PHE A 230 12.87 15.41 -0.10
CA PHE A 230 13.88 14.37 0.11
C PHE A 230 15.16 14.65 -0.68
N ARG A 231 16.31 14.27 -0.12
CA ARG A 231 17.56 14.05 -0.86
C ARG A 231 17.60 12.58 -1.30
N MET A 232 17.87 12.35 -2.57
CA MET A 232 18.08 11.00 -3.10
C MET A 232 19.52 10.54 -2.91
N ASP A 233 19.74 9.22 -2.92
CA ASP A 233 21.04 8.55 -2.75
C ASP A 233 22.08 8.92 -3.81
N ASN A 234 21.65 9.38 -4.99
CA ASN A 234 22.53 9.89 -6.06
C ASN A 234 22.73 11.43 -6.05
N GLY A 235 22.30 12.10 -4.98
CA GLY A 235 22.38 13.56 -4.85
C GLY A 235 21.23 14.33 -5.49
N GLY A 236 20.31 13.67 -6.17
CA GLY A 236 19.09 14.28 -6.71
C GLY A 236 18.08 14.65 -5.63
N ALA A 237 16.96 15.24 -6.04
CA ALA A 237 15.90 15.70 -5.12
C ALA A 237 14.55 15.08 -5.46
N ALA A 238 13.72 14.82 -4.42
CA ALA A 238 12.36 14.38 -4.61
C ALA A 238 11.40 15.18 -3.72
N THR A 239 10.19 15.42 -4.21
CA THR A 239 9.11 16.08 -3.47
C THR A 239 7.88 15.21 -3.45
N LEU A 240 7.20 15.19 -2.31
CA LEU A 240 5.91 14.53 -2.13
C LEU A 240 4.95 15.52 -1.50
N THR A 241 3.83 15.79 -2.17
CA THR A 241 2.72 16.56 -1.61
C THR A 241 1.53 15.64 -1.38
N MET A 242 0.80 15.86 -0.30
CA MET A 242 -0.42 15.14 0.01
C MET A 242 -1.44 16.04 0.68
N ASP A 243 -2.71 15.81 0.38
CA ASP A 243 -3.78 16.63 0.91
C ASP A 243 -5.12 15.91 0.96
N TYR A 244 -6.05 16.49 1.71
CA TYR A 244 -7.48 16.19 1.74
C TYR A 244 -8.32 17.33 1.12
N LEU A 245 -7.75 18.07 0.17
CA LEU A 245 -8.37 19.27 -0.42
C LEU A 245 -9.08 19.01 -1.75
N ARG A 246 -9.13 17.75 -2.20
CA ARG A 246 -9.85 17.41 -3.42
C ARG A 246 -11.34 17.62 -3.23
N PRO A 247 -12.03 18.45 -4.08
CA PRO A 247 -13.43 18.77 -3.94
C PRO A 247 -14.35 17.54 -4.10
N ASP A 248 -15.46 17.51 -3.38
CA ASP A 248 -16.45 16.42 -3.49
C ASP A 248 -17.05 16.29 -4.90
N ALA A 249 -17.15 17.38 -5.64
CA ALA A 249 -17.59 17.39 -7.04
C ALA A 249 -16.61 16.70 -8.02
N ALA A 250 -15.39 16.40 -7.61
CA ALA A 250 -14.44 15.67 -8.46
C ALA A 250 -14.95 14.26 -8.76
N GLN A 251 -14.74 13.77 -9.98
CA GLN A 251 -15.25 12.47 -10.43
C GLN A 251 -14.63 11.28 -9.70
N THR A 252 -13.39 11.43 -9.18
CA THR A 252 -12.65 10.36 -8.49
C THR A 252 -12.32 10.78 -7.06
N HIS A 253 -12.13 9.78 -6.18
CA HIS A 253 -11.73 10.02 -4.80
C HIS A 253 -10.31 10.62 -4.72
N ASP A 254 -9.42 10.14 -5.58
CA ASP A 254 -7.98 10.46 -5.60
C ASP A 254 -7.55 11.21 -6.87
N ASP A 255 -6.43 11.94 -6.80
CA ASP A 255 -5.70 12.54 -7.91
C ASP A 255 -4.20 12.28 -7.74
N ASP A 256 -3.80 11.05 -8.05
CA ASP A 256 -2.42 10.61 -7.96
C ASP A 256 -1.61 11.09 -9.16
N ARG A 257 -0.42 11.64 -8.89
CA ARG A 257 0.54 12.06 -9.93
C ARG A 257 1.94 11.63 -9.54
N LEU A 258 2.69 11.12 -10.52
CA LEU A 258 4.09 10.77 -10.31
C LEU A 258 4.89 11.10 -11.56
N ARG A 259 5.87 11.99 -11.39
CA ARG A 259 6.79 12.43 -12.43
C ARG A 259 8.21 12.03 -12.08
N LEU A 260 8.88 11.36 -13.02
CA LEU A 260 10.26 10.91 -12.94
C LEU A 260 11.05 11.61 -14.03
N ALA A 261 11.92 12.54 -13.64
CA ALA A 261 12.81 13.24 -14.57
C ALA A 261 14.22 12.62 -14.49
N GLY A 262 14.61 12.02 -15.57
CA GLY A 262 15.92 11.42 -15.74
C GLY A 262 16.83 12.22 -16.65
N THR A 263 18.09 11.80 -16.78
CA THR A 263 19.12 12.48 -17.56
C THR A 263 18.89 12.45 -19.07
N LYS A 264 17.98 11.60 -19.56
CA LYS A 264 17.67 11.44 -21.00
C LYS A 264 16.20 11.71 -21.35
N GLY A 265 15.33 11.86 -20.35
CA GLY A 265 13.90 12.05 -20.58
C GLY A 265 13.09 12.15 -19.31
N VAL A 266 11.77 12.24 -19.49
CA VAL A 266 10.78 12.33 -18.41
C VAL A 266 9.70 11.29 -18.66
N ALA A 267 9.35 10.54 -17.62
CA ALA A 267 8.16 9.67 -17.58
C ALA A 267 7.20 10.20 -16.51
N GLU A 268 5.92 10.24 -16.82
CA GLU A 268 4.92 10.81 -15.92
C GLU A 268 3.61 10.03 -15.96
N TYR A 269 2.99 9.87 -14.79
CA TYR A 269 1.61 9.44 -14.66
C TYR A 269 0.76 10.56 -14.10
N GLN A 270 -0.34 10.83 -14.76
CA GLN A 270 -1.46 11.62 -14.28
C GLN A 270 -2.75 10.90 -14.63
N ARG A 271 -3.74 10.95 -13.73
CA ARG A 271 -5.02 10.27 -13.97
C ARG A 271 -5.71 10.71 -15.26
N SER A 272 -5.61 12.00 -15.62
CA SER A 272 -6.24 12.57 -16.81
C SER A 272 -5.58 12.16 -18.13
N THR A 273 -4.27 11.90 -18.12
CA THR A 273 -3.47 11.64 -19.33
C THR A 273 -2.91 10.21 -19.39
N GLY A 274 -3.00 9.43 -18.29
CA GLY A 274 -2.34 8.13 -18.21
C GLY A 274 -0.83 8.24 -18.08
N VAL A 275 -0.08 7.26 -18.60
CA VAL A 275 1.39 7.25 -18.56
C VAL A 275 1.94 7.81 -19.86
N THR A 276 2.77 8.82 -19.76
CA THR A 276 3.46 9.45 -20.88
C THR A 276 4.97 9.40 -20.70
N VAL A 277 5.71 9.43 -21.81
CA VAL A 277 7.17 9.55 -21.81
C VAL A 277 7.61 10.49 -22.93
N ILE A 278 8.63 11.30 -22.64
CA ILE A 278 9.33 12.16 -23.61
C ILE A 278 10.83 12.02 -23.38
N THR A 279 11.61 11.94 -24.45
CA THR A 279 13.08 11.85 -24.39
C THR A 279 13.73 12.94 -25.24
N GLY A 280 15.04 13.09 -25.15
CA GLY A 280 15.78 14.04 -25.99
C GLY A 280 15.68 13.76 -27.50
N SER A 281 15.29 12.53 -27.89
CA SER A 281 15.18 12.08 -29.28
C SER A 281 13.76 11.80 -29.74
N SER A 282 12.75 11.85 -28.87
CA SER A 282 11.36 11.54 -29.21
C SER A 282 10.39 12.57 -28.65
N LYS A 283 9.29 12.83 -29.41
CA LYS A 283 8.17 13.61 -28.89
C LYS A 283 7.45 12.83 -27.79
N ILE A 284 6.63 13.54 -27.01
CA ILE A 284 5.76 12.92 -26.01
C ILE A 284 4.90 11.81 -26.63
N ARG A 285 4.85 10.67 -25.99
CA ARG A 285 4.01 9.52 -26.38
C ARG A 285 3.29 8.91 -25.19
N GLN A 286 2.15 8.33 -25.45
CA GLN A 286 1.45 7.45 -24.52
C GLN A 286 2.17 6.11 -24.40
N VAL A 287 2.16 5.54 -23.20
CA VAL A 287 2.80 4.26 -22.92
C VAL A 287 1.72 3.16 -22.82
N PRO A 288 1.83 2.06 -23.60
CA PRO A 288 0.97 0.90 -23.40
C PRO A 288 1.10 0.35 -21.97
N LEU A 289 -0.02 0.02 -21.34
CA LEU A 289 -0.03 -0.47 -19.99
C LEU A 289 0.07 -2.00 -19.95
N PRO A 290 0.90 -2.57 -19.07
CA PRO A 290 0.90 -4.01 -18.82
C PRO A 290 -0.39 -4.43 -18.08
N PRO A 291 -0.69 -5.73 -17.99
CA PRO A 291 -1.77 -6.23 -17.15
C PRO A 291 -1.59 -5.83 -15.67
N ALA A 292 -2.70 -5.64 -14.95
CA ALA A 292 -2.65 -5.45 -13.50
C ALA A 292 -2.15 -6.72 -12.80
N GLY A 293 -1.37 -6.54 -11.74
CA GLY A 293 -1.04 -7.60 -10.79
C GLY A 293 -2.08 -7.71 -9.66
N SER A 294 -1.83 -8.59 -8.72
CA SER A 294 -2.61 -8.73 -7.49
C SER A 294 -1.66 -8.89 -6.31
N LEU A 295 -1.79 -7.99 -5.34
CA LEU A 295 -0.98 -8.00 -4.12
C LEU A 295 -1.12 -9.33 -3.37
N PHE A 296 -2.35 -9.81 -3.17
CA PHE A 296 -2.58 -11.01 -2.39
C PHE A 296 -2.10 -12.27 -3.11
N LYS A 297 -2.28 -12.36 -4.45
CA LYS A 297 -1.72 -13.47 -5.24
C LYS A 297 -0.19 -13.50 -5.18
N ASP A 298 0.47 -12.35 -5.36
CA ASP A 298 1.93 -12.20 -5.26
C ASP A 298 2.44 -12.60 -3.86
N TYR A 299 1.75 -12.13 -2.80
CA TYR A 299 2.07 -12.48 -1.43
C TYR A 299 1.98 -14.00 -1.18
N LEU A 300 0.87 -14.65 -1.57
CA LEU A 300 0.70 -16.10 -1.38
C LEU A 300 1.72 -16.91 -2.18
N ASP A 301 2.02 -16.50 -3.40
CA ASP A 301 3.02 -17.17 -4.25
C ASP A 301 4.43 -17.07 -3.65
N ALA A 302 4.77 -15.91 -3.09
CA ALA A 302 6.03 -15.71 -2.40
C ALA A 302 6.13 -16.56 -1.12
N VAL A 303 5.09 -16.57 -0.29
CA VAL A 303 5.09 -17.27 1.02
C VAL A 303 5.08 -18.78 0.86
N PHE A 304 4.26 -19.33 -0.05
CA PHE A 304 4.02 -20.77 -0.11
C PHE A 304 4.73 -21.47 -1.28
N ASN A 305 5.11 -20.74 -2.33
CA ASN A 305 5.84 -21.29 -3.46
C ASN A 305 7.30 -20.80 -3.54
N GLY A 306 7.72 -19.89 -2.63
CA GLY A 306 9.09 -19.36 -2.60
C GLY A 306 9.43 -18.49 -3.80
N LYS A 307 8.45 -17.87 -4.46
CA LYS A 307 8.67 -17.00 -5.62
C LYS A 307 9.14 -15.61 -5.18
N PRO A 308 9.89 -14.90 -6.04
CA PRO A 308 10.19 -13.49 -5.80
C PRO A 308 8.89 -12.66 -5.72
N THR A 309 8.82 -11.74 -4.77
CA THR A 309 7.69 -10.80 -4.62
C THR A 309 8.03 -9.43 -5.21
N ILE A 310 7.02 -8.73 -5.71
CA ILE A 310 7.12 -7.32 -6.12
C ILE A 310 7.30 -6.39 -4.90
N LEU A 311 6.84 -6.83 -3.71
CA LEU A 311 6.92 -6.06 -2.46
C LEU A 311 7.75 -6.80 -1.39
N PRO A 312 9.09 -6.77 -1.48
CA PRO A 312 9.96 -7.42 -0.49
C PRO A 312 9.85 -6.79 0.89
N LEU A 313 10.02 -7.58 1.94
CA LEU A 313 9.92 -7.15 3.33
C LEU A 313 10.84 -5.96 3.67
N ALA A 314 12.04 -5.91 3.09
CA ALA A 314 12.97 -4.79 3.28
C ALA A 314 12.40 -3.44 2.77
N GLU A 315 11.62 -3.47 1.69
CA GLU A 315 10.98 -2.27 1.15
C GLU A 315 9.75 -1.84 1.97
N ILE A 316 9.03 -2.81 2.55
CA ILE A 316 7.97 -2.55 3.53
C ILE A 316 8.54 -1.78 4.73
N TRP A 317 9.67 -2.25 5.28
CA TRP A 317 10.35 -1.56 6.39
C TRP A 317 10.77 -0.16 6.00
N ARG A 318 11.41 -0.01 4.84
CA ARG A 318 11.87 1.30 4.33
C ARG A 318 10.74 2.31 4.19
N ALA A 319 9.62 1.92 3.62
CA ALA A 319 8.47 2.81 3.44
C ALA A 319 7.93 3.32 4.79
N ASN A 320 7.78 2.43 5.79
CA ASN A 320 7.34 2.83 7.13
C ASN A 320 8.36 3.73 7.84
N GLU A 321 9.66 3.38 7.79
CA GLU A 321 10.74 4.16 8.43
C GLU A 321 10.77 5.60 7.92
N ILE A 322 10.69 5.78 6.60
CA ILE A 322 10.70 7.11 5.99
C ILE A 322 9.41 7.87 6.32
N ALA A 323 8.25 7.21 6.23
CA ALA A 323 6.97 7.85 6.53
C ALA A 323 6.91 8.36 7.99
N PHE A 324 7.30 7.55 8.98
CA PHE A 324 7.34 7.97 10.38
C PHE A 324 8.46 8.96 10.70
N THR A 325 9.55 8.96 9.94
CA THR A 325 10.60 9.98 10.07
C THR A 325 10.09 11.33 9.59
N ALA A 326 9.43 11.37 8.44
CA ALA A 326 8.84 12.59 7.88
C ALA A 326 7.70 13.13 8.77
N GLU A 327 6.84 12.24 9.30
CA GLU A 327 5.77 12.62 10.24
C GLU A 327 6.31 13.36 11.45
N ARG A 328 7.30 12.79 12.13
CA ARG A 328 7.92 13.40 13.31
C ARG A 328 8.55 14.78 13.05
N ILE A 329 9.13 14.99 11.84
CA ILE A 329 9.72 16.28 11.47
C ILE A 329 8.61 17.31 11.22
N GLY A 330 7.51 16.88 10.58
CA GLY A 330 6.38 17.75 10.26
C GLY A 330 5.57 18.23 11.46
N ASP A 331 5.64 17.52 12.58
CA ASP A 331 4.98 17.87 13.85
C ASP A 331 5.74 18.96 14.66
N ASN A 332 6.97 19.28 14.30
CA ASN A 332 7.80 20.33 14.92
C ASN A 332 7.74 21.65 14.13
#